data_4675292587ada656102e750d8f769810
#
_entry.id   4675292587ada656102e750d8f769810
#
_cell.length_a   1.000
_cell.length_b   1.000
_cell.length_c   1.000
_cell.angle_alpha   90.00
_cell.angle_beta   90.00
_cell.angle_gamma   90.00
#
_symmetry.space_group_name_H-M   'P 1'
#
loop_
_entity.id
_entity.type
_entity.pdbx_description
1 polymer ?
#
loop_
_entity_poly.entity_id
_entity_poly.type
_entity_poly.pdbx_seq_one_letter_code
_entity_poly.pdbx_strand_id
1 'polypeptide(L)'
;MSTTTVAGSALPLSAEICRQVRRRRTVGIFTVLTVLPLVLLLAFWLGNDGSDTGERGFVDLAQESGANLVIFTLFASTSFLLIVIVALFAGDTVPSEASWASLRYLLAAPVRRERLLRQKLIVAGLSSMVALVFLPGWTLVVGGIAYGWGAYVGPTGIQIGWPEFAWRLLIIIGYLLLDLSVVGAFAFMLGVLTDAPLAAVGGAVLLMILCAILDSITALGSIRDGLPGHYAYAWRDALAPTINYSDMITGALWSVGYAIIAVWFAFWYFLRKDITS
;
A
#
# COMPACT_ATOMS: atom_id res chain seq x y z
N MET A 1 -32.88 42.48 -4.09
CA MET A 1 -31.49 42.11 -4.41
C MET A 1 -31.21 40.75 -3.79
N SER A 2 -31.35 39.70 -4.54
CA SER A 2 -31.07 38.30 -4.11
C SER A 2 -29.59 38.06 -4.23
N THR A 3 -28.87 38.05 -3.12
CA THR A 3 -27.47 37.61 -3.04
C THR A 3 -27.44 36.11 -3.22
N THR A 4 -27.16 35.66 -4.44
CA THR A 4 -26.74 34.28 -4.68
C THR A 4 -25.41 34.06 -3.95
N THR A 5 -25.49 33.42 -2.78
CA THR A 5 -24.31 32.87 -2.09
C THR A 5 -23.65 31.83 -3.02
N VAL A 6 -22.59 32.25 -3.67
CA VAL A 6 -21.69 31.32 -4.38
C VAL A 6 -21.08 30.43 -3.30
N ALA A 7 -21.64 29.24 -3.14
CA ALA A 7 -21.06 28.20 -2.29
C ALA A 7 -19.63 27.95 -2.76
N GLY A 8 -18.64 28.36 -1.95
CA GLY A 8 -17.23 28.21 -2.26
C GLY A 8 -16.96 26.75 -2.62
N SER A 9 -16.64 26.48 -3.88
CA SER A 9 -16.29 25.14 -4.35
C SER A 9 -14.98 24.74 -3.68
N ALA A 10 -14.98 23.64 -2.91
CA ALA A 10 -13.73 23.00 -2.54
C ALA A 10 -12.89 22.81 -3.79
N LEU A 11 -11.58 22.93 -3.68
CA LEU A 11 -10.66 22.68 -4.80
C LEU A 11 -11.07 21.38 -5.52
N PRO A 12 -11.15 21.37 -6.86
CA PRO A 12 -11.54 20.16 -7.58
C PRO A 12 -10.55 19.04 -7.27
N LEU A 13 -11.02 17.82 -7.22
CA LEU A 13 -10.21 16.62 -6.93
C LEU A 13 -8.96 16.54 -7.82
N SER A 14 -9.08 16.99 -9.08
CA SER A 14 -7.97 17.08 -10.03
C SER A 14 -6.83 18.00 -9.58
N ALA A 15 -7.15 19.12 -8.95
CA ALA A 15 -6.13 20.03 -8.40
C ALA A 15 -5.40 19.41 -7.21
N GLU A 16 -6.12 18.67 -6.36
CA GLU A 16 -5.51 17.98 -5.21
C GLU A 16 -4.62 16.82 -5.67
N ILE A 17 -5.05 16.03 -6.67
CA ILE A 17 -4.23 14.99 -7.29
C ILE A 17 -2.97 15.59 -7.92
N CYS A 18 -3.10 16.69 -8.69
CA CYS A 18 -1.95 17.36 -9.31
C CYS A 18 -0.95 17.86 -8.25
N ARG A 19 -1.46 18.41 -7.14
CA ARG A 19 -0.65 18.83 -5.99
C ARG A 19 0.08 17.66 -5.35
N GLN A 20 -0.59 16.50 -5.18
CA GLN A 20 0.00 15.29 -4.62
C GLN A 20 1.12 14.75 -5.52
N VAL A 21 0.92 14.68 -6.83
CA VAL A 21 1.93 14.18 -7.78
C VAL A 21 3.19 15.04 -7.78
N ARG A 22 3.05 16.37 -7.63
CA ARG A 22 4.19 17.31 -7.61
C ARG A 22 4.95 17.35 -6.28
N ARG A 23 4.47 16.68 -5.23
CA ARG A 23 5.17 16.63 -3.94
C ARG A 23 6.48 15.86 -4.07
N ARG A 24 7.57 16.39 -3.52
CA ARG A 24 8.88 15.73 -3.49
C ARG A 24 8.84 14.31 -2.92
N ARG A 25 7.95 14.05 -1.96
CA ARG A 25 7.74 12.73 -1.36
C ARG A 25 7.17 11.74 -2.38
N THR A 26 6.17 12.14 -3.15
CA THR A 26 5.59 11.29 -4.20
C THR A 26 6.66 10.93 -5.23
N VAL A 27 7.45 11.90 -5.66
CA VAL A 27 8.59 11.65 -6.55
C VAL A 27 9.57 10.67 -5.90
N GLY A 28 9.94 10.86 -4.63
CA GLY A 28 10.81 9.94 -3.90
C GLY A 28 10.27 8.52 -3.81
N ILE A 29 8.97 8.35 -3.52
CA ILE A 29 8.31 7.04 -3.50
C ILE A 29 8.40 6.34 -4.86
N PHE A 30 8.04 7.03 -5.94
CA PHE A 30 8.11 6.46 -7.29
C PHE A 30 9.56 6.20 -7.74
N THR A 31 10.53 7.00 -7.28
CA THR A 31 11.95 6.72 -7.50
C THR A 31 12.34 5.40 -6.82
N VAL A 32 11.98 5.19 -5.56
CA VAL A 32 12.25 3.93 -4.84
C VAL A 32 11.60 2.75 -5.56
N LEU A 33 10.32 2.87 -5.95
CA LEU A 33 9.61 1.81 -6.69
C LEU A 33 10.25 1.51 -8.05
N THR A 34 10.80 2.51 -8.72
CA THR A 34 11.49 2.34 -10.00
C THR A 34 12.86 1.69 -9.83
N VAL A 35 13.60 2.09 -8.79
CA VAL A 35 14.95 1.61 -8.53
C VAL A 35 14.95 0.19 -7.96
N LEU A 36 13.94 -0.19 -7.19
CA LEU A 36 13.90 -1.49 -6.52
C LEU A 36 14.08 -2.69 -7.47
N PRO A 37 13.33 -2.84 -8.56
CA PRO A 37 13.54 -3.97 -9.48
C PRO A 37 14.92 -3.95 -10.14
N LEU A 38 15.49 -2.77 -10.39
CA LEU A 38 16.83 -2.62 -10.96
C LEU A 38 17.91 -3.06 -9.96
N VAL A 39 17.73 -2.72 -8.68
CA VAL A 39 18.63 -3.19 -7.60
C VAL A 39 18.54 -4.70 -7.43
N LEU A 40 17.34 -5.28 -7.53
CA LEU A 40 17.17 -6.74 -7.49
C LEU A 40 17.89 -7.42 -8.66
N LEU A 41 17.75 -6.89 -9.88
CA LEU A 41 18.49 -7.41 -11.04
C LEU A 41 20.00 -7.34 -10.83
N LEU A 42 20.48 -6.19 -10.35
CA LEU A 42 21.91 -6.01 -10.08
C LEU A 42 22.39 -6.97 -8.99
N ALA A 43 21.63 -7.15 -7.93
CA ALA A 43 21.95 -8.08 -6.85
C ALA A 43 22.02 -9.53 -7.34
N PHE A 44 21.07 -9.95 -8.19
CA PHE A 44 21.08 -11.29 -8.78
C PHE A 44 22.26 -11.48 -9.75
N TRP A 45 22.59 -10.46 -10.52
CA TRP A 45 23.74 -10.53 -11.42
C TRP A 45 25.08 -10.62 -10.67
N LEU A 46 25.23 -9.89 -9.56
CA LEU A 46 26.44 -9.94 -8.72
C LEU A 46 26.52 -11.20 -7.84
N GLY A 47 25.36 -11.72 -7.41
CA GLY A 47 25.29 -12.88 -6.51
C GLY A 47 25.34 -14.23 -7.21
N ASN A 48 25.43 -14.26 -8.55
CA ASN A 48 25.44 -15.48 -9.35
C ASN A 48 26.85 -16.15 -9.39
N ASP A 49 27.57 -16.11 -8.28
CA ASP A 49 28.85 -16.78 -8.11
C ASP A 49 28.66 -18.28 -7.82
N GLY A 50 28.14 -19.06 -8.79
CA GLY A 50 28.42 -20.48 -8.96
C GLY A 50 28.26 -21.45 -7.77
N SER A 51 27.50 -21.12 -6.74
CA SER A 51 27.18 -22.08 -5.68
C SER A 51 26.00 -22.97 -6.09
N ASP A 52 26.33 -23.97 -6.86
CA ASP A 52 25.46 -25.07 -7.30
C ASP A 52 25.11 -25.95 -6.08
N THR A 53 24.18 -25.52 -5.25
CA THR A 53 23.70 -26.30 -4.09
C THR A 53 22.58 -27.27 -4.46
N GLY A 54 22.36 -27.55 -5.77
CA GLY A 54 21.44 -28.60 -6.22
C GLY A 54 19.95 -28.40 -5.96
N GLU A 55 19.57 -27.51 -5.08
CA GLU A 55 18.19 -27.10 -4.83
C GLU A 55 17.91 -25.72 -5.44
N ARG A 56 16.90 -25.62 -6.30
CA ARG A 56 16.47 -24.33 -6.87
C ARG A 56 16.04 -23.41 -5.75
N GLY A 57 16.86 -22.39 -5.47
CA GLY A 57 16.56 -21.37 -4.48
C GLY A 57 15.41 -20.45 -4.93
N PHE A 58 14.84 -19.71 -3.99
CA PHE A 58 13.80 -18.71 -4.27
C PHE A 58 14.30 -17.61 -5.22
N VAL A 59 15.60 -17.34 -5.19
CA VAL A 59 16.29 -16.39 -6.09
C VAL A 59 16.39 -16.94 -7.51
N ASP A 60 16.67 -18.23 -7.67
CA ASP A 60 16.77 -18.88 -9.00
C ASP A 60 15.40 -18.85 -9.68
N LEU A 61 14.33 -19.11 -8.92
CA LEU A 61 12.97 -18.99 -9.42
C LEU A 61 12.66 -17.57 -9.88
N ALA A 62 13.14 -16.52 -9.19
CA ALA A 62 12.91 -15.14 -9.58
C ALA A 62 13.55 -14.77 -10.93
N GLN A 63 14.59 -15.50 -11.35
CA GLN A 63 15.32 -15.28 -12.60
C GLN A 63 14.78 -16.09 -13.79
N GLU A 64 13.81 -16.98 -13.59
CA GLU A 64 13.22 -17.81 -14.64
C GLU A 64 12.44 -16.97 -15.68
N SER A 65 11.75 -15.92 -15.25
CA SER A 65 10.96 -15.06 -16.14
C SER A 65 10.64 -13.71 -15.52
N GLY A 66 10.18 -12.75 -16.33
CA GLY A 66 9.67 -11.48 -15.84
C GLY A 66 8.48 -11.65 -14.90
N ALA A 67 7.62 -12.64 -15.10
CA ALA A 67 6.51 -12.97 -14.22
C ALA A 67 7.00 -13.41 -12.82
N ASN A 68 8.05 -14.21 -12.77
CA ASN A 68 8.68 -14.66 -11.53
C ASN A 68 9.31 -13.51 -10.75
N LEU A 69 9.99 -12.58 -11.45
CA LEU A 69 10.55 -11.39 -10.81
C LEU A 69 9.47 -10.53 -10.19
N VAL A 70 8.29 -10.39 -10.81
CA VAL A 70 7.14 -9.67 -10.23
C VAL A 70 6.73 -10.28 -8.90
N ILE A 71 6.54 -11.59 -8.85
CA ILE A 71 6.12 -12.28 -7.64
C ILE A 71 7.18 -12.16 -6.54
N PHE A 72 8.46 -12.29 -6.89
CA PHE A 72 9.56 -12.08 -5.95
C PHE A 72 9.56 -10.65 -5.40
N THR A 73 9.41 -9.64 -6.26
CA THR A 73 9.40 -8.23 -5.85
C THR A 73 8.21 -7.93 -4.95
N LEU A 74 7.02 -8.45 -5.25
CA LEU A 74 5.85 -8.32 -4.38
C LEU A 74 6.10 -8.99 -3.03
N PHE A 75 6.65 -10.21 -3.02
CA PHE A 75 6.96 -10.92 -1.79
C PHE A 75 7.93 -10.12 -0.89
N ALA A 76 9.02 -9.62 -1.48
CA ALA A 76 10.00 -8.82 -0.75
C ALA A 76 9.46 -7.47 -0.26
N SER A 77 8.47 -6.90 -0.98
CA SER A 77 7.94 -5.57 -0.69
C SER A 77 6.76 -5.56 0.29
N THR A 78 6.00 -6.66 0.37
CA THR A 78 4.73 -6.72 1.11
C THR A 78 4.90 -6.45 2.60
N SER A 79 5.96 -6.99 3.24
CA SER A 79 6.13 -6.92 4.69
C SER A 79 6.58 -5.55 5.22
N PHE A 80 7.20 -4.72 4.37
CA PHE A 80 7.74 -3.45 4.83
C PHE A 80 7.53 -2.31 3.84
N LEU A 81 8.02 -2.45 2.60
CA LEU A 81 8.04 -1.33 1.65
C LEU A 81 6.63 -0.85 1.32
N LEU A 82 5.70 -1.75 1.00
CA LEU A 82 4.33 -1.38 0.67
C LEU A 82 3.59 -0.79 1.88
N ILE A 83 3.85 -1.30 3.08
CA ILE A 83 3.33 -0.73 4.35
C ILE A 83 3.77 0.73 4.49
N VAL A 84 5.08 1.00 4.34
CA VAL A 84 5.64 2.35 4.46
C VAL A 84 5.06 3.29 3.40
N ILE A 85 4.94 2.84 2.15
CA ILE A 85 4.40 3.64 1.05
C ILE A 85 2.95 4.04 1.30
N VAL A 86 2.11 3.09 1.69
CA VAL A 86 0.70 3.36 2.00
C VAL A 86 0.56 4.28 3.21
N ALA A 87 1.37 4.05 4.27
CA ALA A 87 1.40 4.90 5.44
C ALA A 87 1.85 6.33 5.10
N LEU A 88 2.83 6.52 4.21
CA LEU A 88 3.28 7.83 3.74
C LEU A 88 2.19 8.57 2.97
N PHE A 89 1.47 7.90 2.08
CA PHE A 89 0.39 8.54 1.34
C PHE A 89 -0.78 8.94 2.23
N ALA A 90 -1.14 8.12 3.21
CA ALA A 90 -2.29 8.37 4.07
C ALA A 90 -1.97 9.28 5.27
N GLY A 91 -0.86 9.02 5.96
CA GLY A 91 -0.51 9.69 7.21
C GLY A 91 -0.07 11.14 7.06
N ASP A 92 0.39 11.54 5.87
CA ASP A 92 0.85 12.91 5.61
C ASP A 92 -0.24 13.86 5.10
N THR A 93 -1.36 13.34 4.66
CA THR A 93 -2.37 14.14 3.94
C THR A 93 -3.00 15.27 4.77
N VAL A 94 -3.22 15.04 6.05
CA VAL A 94 -3.82 16.02 6.98
C VAL A 94 -2.75 16.83 7.71
N PRO A 95 -1.71 16.18 8.32
CA PRO A 95 -0.74 16.92 9.13
C PRO A 95 0.13 17.88 8.33
N SER A 96 0.42 17.57 7.06
CA SER A 96 1.21 18.48 6.22
C SER A 96 0.56 19.84 6.01
N GLU A 97 -0.76 19.92 6.04
CA GLU A 97 -1.47 21.20 5.94
C GLU A 97 -1.58 21.91 7.30
N ALA A 98 -1.65 21.17 8.38
CA ALA A 98 -1.58 21.75 9.72
C ALA A 98 -0.24 22.40 9.98
N SER A 99 0.87 21.74 9.62
CA SER A 99 2.23 22.24 9.81
C SER A 99 2.56 23.49 8.97
N TRP A 100 1.89 23.70 7.82
CA TRP A 100 2.10 24.85 6.94
C TRP A 100 1.15 26.01 7.24
N ALA A 101 0.40 25.94 8.35
CA ALA A 101 -0.66 26.92 8.75
C ALA A 101 -1.72 27.16 7.64
N SER A 102 -1.71 26.39 6.58
CA SER A 102 -2.68 26.48 5.48
C SER A 102 -4.07 25.98 5.87
N LEU A 103 -4.16 25.17 6.93
CA LEU A 103 -5.43 24.67 7.46
C LEU A 103 -6.36 25.80 7.88
N ARG A 104 -5.82 26.90 8.44
CA ARG A 104 -6.59 28.10 8.81
C ARG A 104 -7.26 28.75 7.60
N TYR A 105 -6.53 28.86 6.48
CA TYR A 105 -7.06 29.46 5.25
C TYR A 105 -8.10 28.55 4.58
N LEU A 106 -7.89 27.24 4.63
CA LEU A 106 -8.84 26.25 4.09
C LEU A 106 -10.14 26.19 4.93
N LEU A 107 -10.05 26.43 6.24
CA LEU A 107 -11.21 26.46 7.13
C LEU A 107 -11.89 27.83 7.21
N ALA A 108 -11.19 28.91 6.85
CA ALA A 108 -11.80 30.24 6.65
C ALA A 108 -12.66 30.30 5.37
N ALA A 109 -12.43 29.41 4.41
CA ALA A 109 -13.34 29.20 3.29
C ALA A 109 -14.59 28.40 3.78
N PRO A 110 -15.80 28.65 3.27
CA PRO A 110 -17.03 27.96 3.70
C PRO A 110 -17.09 26.52 3.13
N VAL A 111 -16.06 25.71 3.41
CA VAL A 111 -15.98 24.32 3.01
C VAL A 111 -16.33 23.42 4.19
N ARG A 112 -17.24 22.47 4.00
CA ARG A 112 -17.59 21.50 5.04
C ARG A 112 -16.37 20.64 5.39
N ARG A 113 -16.01 20.54 6.68
CA ARG A 113 -14.87 19.78 7.20
C ARG A 113 -14.87 18.31 6.72
N GLU A 114 -16.03 17.68 6.67
CA GLU A 114 -16.20 16.31 6.15
C GLU A 114 -15.75 16.16 4.68
N ARG A 115 -16.09 17.14 3.84
CA ARG A 115 -15.73 17.12 2.43
C ARG A 115 -14.21 17.20 2.24
N LEU A 116 -13.55 18.04 3.01
CA LEU A 116 -12.10 18.16 3.00
C LEU A 116 -11.44 16.81 3.36
N LEU A 117 -11.86 16.22 4.49
CA LEU A 117 -11.28 14.98 4.98
C LEU A 117 -11.53 13.82 4.02
N ARG A 118 -12.72 13.74 3.43
CA ARG A 118 -13.06 12.73 2.41
C ARG A 118 -12.21 12.88 1.16
N GLN A 119 -12.00 14.10 0.65
CA GLN A 119 -11.13 14.32 -0.51
C GLN A 119 -9.71 13.86 -0.25
N LYS A 120 -9.16 14.13 0.93
CA LYS A 120 -7.82 13.69 1.31
C LYS A 120 -7.69 12.18 1.41
N LEU A 121 -8.68 11.52 1.99
CA LEU A 121 -8.72 10.05 2.06
C LEU A 121 -8.78 9.43 0.66
N ILE A 122 -9.60 9.99 -0.24
CA ILE A 122 -9.69 9.52 -1.64
C ILE A 122 -8.35 9.70 -2.36
N VAL A 123 -7.70 10.86 -2.23
CA VAL A 123 -6.40 11.12 -2.89
C VAL A 123 -5.32 10.20 -2.34
N ALA A 124 -5.29 9.96 -1.02
CA ALA A 124 -4.37 8.99 -0.41
C ALA A 124 -4.61 7.57 -0.95
N GLY A 125 -5.86 7.13 -1.00
CA GLY A 125 -6.23 5.82 -1.54
C GLY A 125 -5.85 5.65 -3.02
N LEU A 126 -6.16 6.66 -3.85
CA LEU A 126 -5.78 6.66 -5.27
C LEU A 126 -4.25 6.63 -5.46
N SER A 127 -3.50 7.40 -4.66
CA SER A 127 -2.03 7.41 -4.72
C SER A 127 -1.45 6.07 -4.32
N SER A 128 -1.99 5.43 -3.29
CA SER A 128 -1.62 4.07 -2.87
C SER A 128 -1.93 3.04 -3.96
N MET A 129 -3.13 3.12 -4.56
CA MET A 129 -3.52 2.24 -5.67
C MET A 129 -2.58 2.37 -6.87
N VAL A 130 -2.24 3.60 -7.27
CA VAL A 130 -1.30 3.83 -8.37
C VAL A 130 0.07 3.24 -8.06
N ALA A 131 0.58 3.39 -6.83
CA ALA A 131 1.86 2.81 -6.42
C ALA A 131 1.85 1.28 -6.43
N LEU A 132 0.76 0.66 -5.92
CA LEU A 132 0.60 -0.80 -5.90
C LEU A 132 0.47 -1.42 -7.30
N VAL A 133 -0.11 -0.70 -8.25
CA VAL A 133 -0.18 -1.14 -9.67
C VAL A 133 1.13 -0.86 -10.39
N PHE A 134 1.78 0.27 -10.08
CA PHE A 134 3.03 0.67 -10.72
C PHE A 134 4.17 -0.32 -10.44
N LEU A 135 4.33 -0.76 -9.19
CA LEU A 135 5.43 -1.66 -8.81
C LEU A 135 5.42 -2.95 -9.63
N PRO A 136 4.37 -3.79 -9.63
CA PRO A 136 4.36 -5.01 -10.42
C PRO A 136 4.39 -4.75 -11.92
N GLY A 137 3.73 -3.69 -12.41
CA GLY A 137 3.76 -3.31 -13.81
C GLY A 137 5.15 -2.92 -14.29
N TRP A 138 5.86 -2.10 -13.54
CA TRP A 138 7.23 -1.71 -13.83
C TRP A 138 8.19 -2.90 -13.71
N THR A 139 8.06 -3.70 -12.66
CA THR A 139 8.87 -4.91 -12.47
C THR A 139 8.69 -5.90 -13.61
N LEU A 140 7.46 -6.02 -14.13
CA LEU A 140 7.16 -6.88 -15.28
C LEU A 140 7.92 -6.42 -16.54
N VAL A 141 7.97 -5.11 -16.80
CA VAL A 141 8.72 -4.55 -17.93
C VAL A 141 10.21 -4.82 -17.77
N VAL A 142 10.77 -4.51 -16.61
CA VAL A 142 12.21 -4.69 -16.32
C VAL A 142 12.58 -6.16 -16.35
N GLY A 143 11.80 -7.04 -15.72
CA GLY A 143 12.02 -8.48 -15.70
C GLY A 143 11.81 -9.13 -17.07
N GLY A 144 10.82 -8.67 -17.85
CA GLY A 144 10.58 -9.14 -19.21
C GLY A 144 11.74 -8.84 -20.17
N ILE A 145 12.41 -7.68 -19.96
CA ILE A 145 13.62 -7.33 -20.74
C ILE A 145 14.83 -8.18 -20.30
N ALA A 146 14.97 -8.42 -18.99
CA ALA A 146 16.15 -9.11 -18.43
C ALA A 146 16.07 -10.63 -18.56
N TYR A 147 14.93 -11.24 -18.24
CA TYR A 147 14.73 -12.70 -18.14
C TYR A 147 13.73 -13.24 -19.14
N GLY A 148 13.19 -12.37 -20.01
CA GLY A 148 12.21 -12.78 -21.02
C GLY A 148 10.77 -12.82 -20.49
N TRP A 149 9.84 -12.90 -21.46
CA TRP A 149 8.39 -12.91 -21.24
C TRP A 149 7.84 -14.33 -21.08
N GLY A 150 8.53 -15.15 -20.28
CA GLY A 150 8.14 -16.53 -19.99
C GLY A 150 6.89 -16.63 -19.10
N ALA A 151 6.32 -17.84 -19.05
CA ALA A 151 5.27 -18.16 -18.07
C ALA A 151 5.80 -18.05 -16.64
N TYR A 152 4.91 -17.84 -15.68
CA TYR A 152 5.27 -17.95 -14.27
C TYR A 152 5.54 -19.43 -13.93
N VAL A 153 6.66 -19.69 -13.28
CA VAL A 153 7.06 -21.01 -12.79
C VAL A 153 7.03 -21.03 -11.27
N GLY A 154 6.14 -21.83 -10.70
CA GLY A 154 6.03 -21.98 -9.26
C GLY A 154 7.10 -22.90 -8.66
N PRO A 155 7.30 -22.88 -7.32
CA PRO A 155 8.28 -23.72 -6.62
C PRO A 155 8.11 -25.22 -6.87
N THR A 156 6.88 -25.65 -7.13
CA THR A 156 6.51 -27.04 -7.42
C THR A 156 6.61 -27.40 -8.90
N GLY A 157 7.18 -26.53 -9.76
CA GLY A 157 7.28 -26.73 -11.20
C GLY A 157 5.99 -26.43 -11.98
N ILE A 158 4.94 -25.94 -11.32
CA ILE A 158 3.70 -25.54 -11.98
C ILE A 158 3.97 -24.31 -12.84
N GLN A 159 3.51 -24.36 -14.10
CA GLN A 159 3.61 -23.25 -15.03
C GLN A 159 2.22 -22.60 -15.22
N ILE A 160 2.18 -21.29 -15.07
CA ILE A 160 0.98 -20.47 -15.29
C ILE A 160 1.21 -19.60 -16.52
N GLY A 161 0.44 -19.84 -17.57
CA GLY A 161 0.51 -19.08 -18.83
C GLY A 161 0.06 -17.62 -18.67
N TRP A 162 0.44 -16.75 -19.61
CA TRP A 162 0.23 -15.31 -19.57
C TRP A 162 -1.21 -14.87 -19.29
N PRO A 163 -2.26 -15.36 -19.97
CA PRO A 163 -3.62 -14.89 -19.72
C PRO A 163 -4.06 -15.17 -18.29
N GLU A 164 -3.72 -16.35 -17.78
CA GLU A 164 -4.06 -16.77 -16.44
C GLU A 164 -3.22 -16.03 -15.39
N PHE A 165 -1.92 -15.85 -15.63
CA PHE A 165 -1.05 -15.07 -14.75
C PHE A 165 -1.50 -13.62 -14.63
N ALA A 166 -1.87 -12.97 -15.74
CA ALA A 166 -2.37 -11.59 -15.70
C ALA A 166 -3.64 -11.45 -14.85
N TRP A 167 -4.59 -12.39 -14.99
CA TRP A 167 -5.78 -12.42 -14.16
C TRP A 167 -5.46 -12.65 -12.68
N ARG A 168 -4.57 -13.61 -12.37
CA ARG A 168 -4.14 -13.89 -11.00
C ARG A 168 -3.38 -12.71 -10.40
N LEU A 169 -2.57 -12.01 -11.18
CA LEU A 169 -1.89 -10.79 -10.74
C LEU A 169 -2.89 -9.67 -10.40
N LEU A 170 -3.99 -9.53 -11.15
CA LEU A 170 -5.05 -8.58 -10.80
C LEU A 170 -5.72 -8.95 -9.46
N ILE A 171 -5.96 -10.24 -9.20
CA ILE A 171 -6.48 -10.72 -7.92
C ILE A 171 -5.50 -10.37 -6.80
N ILE A 172 -4.20 -10.60 -6.99
CA ILE A 172 -3.14 -10.30 -6.01
C ILE A 172 -3.10 -8.80 -5.71
N ILE A 173 -3.10 -7.94 -6.74
CA ILE A 173 -3.12 -6.49 -6.56
C ILE A 173 -4.40 -6.05 -5.83
N GLY A 174 -5.56 -6.58 -6.21
CA GLY A 174 -6.84 -6.30 -5.55
C GLY A 174 -6.81 -6.70 -4.07
N TYR A 175 -6.28 -7.88 -3.76
CA TYR A 175 -6.11 -8.32 -2.39
C TYR A 175 -5.18 -7.40 -1.59
N LEU A 176 -4.00 -7.08 -2.12
CA LEU A 176 -3.04 -6.19 -1.47
C LEU A 176 -3.61 -4.79 -1.21
N LEU A 177 -4.48 -4.29 -2.10
CA LEU A 177 -5.19 -3.02 -1.88
C LEU A 177 -6.14 -3.11 -0.68
N LEU A 178 -6.85 -4.22 -0.52
CA LEU A 178 -7.75 -4.45 0.61
C LEU A 178 -6.96 -4.67 1.90
N ASP A 179 -5.94 -5.52 1.86
CA ASP A 179 -5.11 -5.82 3.03
C ASP A 179 -4.37 -4.58 3.54
N LEU A 180 -3.72 -3.80 2.68
CA LEU A 180 -3.03 -2.59 3.07
C LEU A 180 -3.95 -1.40 3.41
N SER A 181 -5.26 -1.53 3.19
CA SER A 181 -6.23 -0.49 3.58
C SER A 181 -6.21 -0.21 5.08
N VAL A 182 -5.94 -1.22 5.91
CA VAL A 182 -5.81 -1.07 7.36
C VAL A 182 -4.64 -0.16 7.71
N VAL A 183 -3.50 -0.31 7.04
CA VAL A 183 -2.32 0.54 7.23
C VAL A 183 -2.64 2.00 6.88
N GLY A 184 -3.25 2.20 5.72
CA GLY A 184 -3.67 3.53 5.27
C GLY A 184 -4.65 4.19 6.23
N ALA A 185 -5.62 3.44 6.71
CA ALA A 185 -6.62 3.93 7.66
C ALA A 185 -6.01 4.30 9.02
N PHE A 186 -5.10 3.48 9.57
CA PHE A 186 -4.39 3.81 10.80
C PHE A 186 -3.47 5.02 10.64
N ALA A 187 -2.70 5.09 9.54
CA ALA A 187 -1.85 6.24 9.27
C ALA A 187 -2.68 7.53 9.13
N PHE A 188 -3.81 7.46 8.44
CA PHE A 188 -4.73 8.58 8.30
C PHE A 188 -5.32 9.01 9.64
N MET A 189 -5.79 8.06 10.45
CA MET A 189 -6.32 8.31 11.80
C MET A 189 -5.27 8.99 12.67
N LEU A 190 -4.05 8.45 12.74
CA LEU A 190 -2.96 9.03 13.51
C LEU A 190 -2.57 10.42 12.98
N GLY A 191 -2.66 10.66 11.67
CA GLY A 191 -2.46 11.97 11.07
C GLY A 191 -3.46 13.01 11.56
N VAL A 192 -4.71 12.62 11.70
CA VAL A 192 -5.77 13.50 12.26
C VAL A 192 -5.57 13.76 13.75
N LEU A 193 -5.07 12.77 14.50
CA LEU A 193 -4.88 12.86 15.95
C LEU A 193 -3.65 13.69 16.33
N THR A 194 -2.53 13.51 15.62
CA THR A 194 -1.22 14.01 16.07
C THR A 194 -0.81 15.33 15.42
N ASP A 195 -1.43 15.72 14.30
CA ASP A 195 -1.03 16.86 13.47
C ASP A 195 0.46 16.84 13.04
N ALA A 196 1.15 15.71 13.25
CA ALA A 196 2.57 15.50 12.96
C ALA A 196 2.74 14.38 11.93
N PRO A 197 3.23 14.70 10.70
CA PRO A 197 3.35 13.71 9.62
C PRO A 197 4.22 12.49 10.01
N LEU A 198 5.33 12.76 10.68
CA LEU A 198 6.27 11.71 11.09
C LEU A 198 5.67 10.77 12.14
N ALA A 199 4.94 11.32 13.10
CA ALA A 199 4.27 10.53 14.14
C ALA A 199 3.13 9.67 13.54
N ALA A 200 2.40 10.20 12.57
CA ALA A 200 1.34 9.45 11.89
C ALA A 200 1.88 8.26 11.11
N VAL A 201 2.89 8.50 10.28
CA VAL A 201 3.50 7.44 9.45
C VAL A 201 4.26 6.44 10.33
N GLY A 202 5.13 6.94 11.22
CA GLY A 202 5.92 6.09 12.12
C GLY A 202 5.04 5.27 13.06
N GLY A 203 3.99 5.87 13.62
CA GLY A 203 3.04 5.18 14.48
C GLY A 203 2.29 4.05 13.77
N ALA A 204 1.84 4.27 12.53
CA ALA A 204 1.18 3.21 11.75
C ALA A 204 2.14 2.07 11.41
N VAL A 205 3.38 2.39 10.98
CA VAL A 205 4.40 1.37 10.69
C VAL A 205 4.78 0.59 11.94
N LEU A 206 4.99 1.27 13.08
CA LEU A 206 5.28 0.62 14.36
C LEU A 206 4.15 -0.31 14.80
N LEU A 207 2.89 0.12 14.62
CA LEU A 207 1.74 -0.72 14.94
C LEU A 207 1.76 -2.02 14.10
N MET A 208 2.04 -1.93 12.80
CA MET A 208 2.14 -3.10 11.94
C MET A 208 3.31 -4.00 12.33
N ILE A 209 4.46 -3.43 12.69
CA ILE A 209 5.61 -4.21 13.19
C ILE A 209 5.24 -4.94 14.50
N LEU A 210 4.56 -4.27 15.42
CA LEU A 210 4.10 -4.89 16.66
C LEU A 210 3.11 -6.04 16.39
N CYS A 211 2.17 -5.84 15.46
CA CYS A 211 1.25 -6.90 15.05
C CYS A 211 2.02 -8.10 14.44
N ALA A 212 3.02 -7.85 13.60
CA ALA A 212 3.84 -8.90 13.01
C ALA A 212 4.66 -9.67 14.06
N ILE A 213 5.20 -8.97 15.08
CA ILE A 213 5.88 -9.62 16.20
C ILE A 213 4.91 -10.49 17.01
N LEU A 214 3.74 -9.97 17.34
CA LEU A 214 2.71 -10.73 18.04
C LEU A 214 2.24 -11.95 17.23
N ASP A 215 2.10 -11.79 15.91
CA ASP A 215 1.73 -12.86 15.01
C ASP A 215 2.76 -14.00 14.97
N SER A 216 4.03 -13.70 15.18
CA SER A 216 5.09 -14.72 15.27
C SER A 216 5.02 -15.59 16.53
N ILE A 217 4.25 -15.17 17.57
CA ILE A 217 4.15 -15.87 18.85
C ILE A 217 3.04 -16.94 18.75
N THR A 218 3.43 -18.18 18.51
CA THR A 218 2.50 -19.32 18.38
C THR A 218 1.65 -19.58 19.63
N ALA A 219 2.14 -19.19 20.82
CA ALA A 219 1.42 -19.32 22.08
C ALA A 219 0.11 -18.51 22.15
N LEU A 220 -0.07 -17.50 21.27
CA LEU A 220 -1.31 -16.72 21.18
C LEU A 220 -2.48 -17.48 20.53
N GLY A 221 -2.22 -18.66 19.93
CA GLY A 221 -3.25 -19.49 19.32
C GLY A 221 -4.10 -18.72 18.30
N SER A 222 -5.42 -18.88 18.36
CA SER A 222 -6.37 -18.26 17.42
C SER A 222 -6.52 -16.71 17.55
N ILE A 223 -5.95 -16.10 18.58
CA ILE A 223 -5.93 -14.62 18.69
C ILE A 223 -5.15 -14.01 17.52
N ARG A 224 -4.17 -14.74 16.98
CA ARG A 224 -3.36 -14.31 15.84
C ARG A 224 -4.20 -14.08 14.58
N ASP A 225 -5.24 -14.88 14.38
CA ASP A 225 -6.10 -14.81 13.19
C ASP A 225 -6.83 -13.46 13.08
N GLY A 226 -6.97 -12.75 14.21
CA GLY A 226 -7.53 -11.40 14.25
C GLY A 226 -6.52 -10.28 14.15
N LEU A 227 -5.20 -10.55 14.10
CA LEU A 227 -4.20 -9.49 14.03
C LEU A 227 -4.11 -8.86 12.64
N PRO A 228 -4.02 -7.52 12.55
CA PRO A 228 -3.68 -6.86 11.29
C PRO A 228 -2.36 -7.40 10.72
N GLY A 229 -2.36 -7.79 9.45
CA GLY A 229 -1.18 -8.34 8.78
C GLY A 229 -0.97 -9.85 8.92
N HIS A 230 -1.77 -10.58 9.72
CA HIS A 230 -1.70 -12.05 9.79
C HIS A 230 -1.83 -12.69 8.40
N TYR A 231 -2.75 -12.19 7.60
CA TYR A 231 -3.01 -12.66 6.24
C TYR A 231 -2.21 -11.92 5.15
N ALA A 232 -1.19 -11.13 5.51
CA ALA A 232 -0.43 -10.30 4.56
C ALA A 232 0.12 -11.07 3.35
N TYR A 233 0.36 -12.37 3.49
CA TYR A 233 0.85 -13.25 2.44
C TYR A 233 -0.18 -14.23 1.87
N ALA A 234 -1.46 -14.12 2.22
CA ALA A 234 -2.52 -15.00 1.70
C ALA A 234 -2.71 -14.87 0.18
N TRP A 235 -2.26 -13.77 -0.43
CA TRP A 235 -2.25 -13.62 -1.88
C TRP A 235 -1.45 -14.69 -2.62
N ARG A 236 -0.52 -15.40 -1.94
CA ARG A 236 0.24 -16.52 -2.53
C ARG A 236 -0.67 -17.67 -2.95
N ASP A 237 -1.81 -17.82 -2.30
CA ASP A 237 -2.79 -18.86 -2.63
C ASP A 237 -3.42 -18.65 -4.02
N ALA A 238 -3.35 -17.41 -4.54
CA ALA A 238 -3.72 -17.13 -5.92
C ALA A 238 -2.76 -17.75 -6.95
N LEU A 239 -1.55 -18.17 -6.54
CA LEU A 239 -0.55 -18.82 -7.39
C LEU A 239 -0.59 -20.36 -7.28
N ALA A 240 -1.44 -20.91 -6.42
CA ALA A 240 -1.66 -22.35 -6.30
C ALA A 240 -2.32 -22.93 -7.57
N PRO A 241 -2.22 -24.26 -7.83
CA PRO A 241 -2.89 -24.90 -8.96
C PRO A 241 -4.38 -24.62 -9.01
N THR A 242 -5.03 -24.75 -7.86
CA THR A 242 -6.41 -24.33 -7.61
C THR A 242 -6.39 -23.16 -6.63
N ILE A 243 -6.97 -22.02 -7.04
CA ILE A 243 -6.98 -20.84 -6.19
C ILE A 243 -7.82 -21.11 -4.96
N ASN A 244 -7.25 -20.93 -3.76
CA ASN A 244 -7.98 -20.96 -2.51
C ASN A 244 -8.20 -19.51 -2.02
N TYR A 245 -9.44 -19.10 -1.98
CA TYR A 245 -9.82 -17.74 -1.57
C TYR A 245 -10.07 -17.60 -0.05
N SER A 246 -10.06 -18.70 0.72
CA SER A 246 -10.47 -18.68 2.14
C SER A 246 -9.70 -17.66 2.96
N ASP A 247 -8.36 -17.75 2.95
CA ASP A 247 -7.51 -16.88 3.75
C ASP A 247 -7.47 -15.45 3.19
N MET A 248 -7.57 -15.32 1.86
CA MET A 248 -7.66 -14.00 1.23
C MET A 248 -8.95 -13.27 1.61
N ILE A 249 -10.10 -13.97 1.62
CA ILE A 249 -11.38 -13.37 2.01
C ILE A 249 -11.36 -13.01 3.49
N THR A 250 -10.87 -13.92 4.34
CA THR A 250 -10.77 -13.68 5.78
C THR A 250 -9.86 -12.49 6.08
N GLY A 251 -8.69 -12.43 5.47
CA GLY A 251 -7.75 -11.30 5.61
C GLY A 251 -8.34 -9.99 5.13
N ALA A 252 -9.00 -9.99 3.97
CA ALA A 252 -9.66 -8.80 3.43
C ALA A 252 -10.78 -8.29 4.35
N LEU A 253 -11.60 -9.20 4.93
CA LEU A 253 -12.66 -8.83 5.87
C LEU A 253 -12.10 -8.18 7.14
N TRP A 254 -11.04 -8.77 7.74
CA TRP A 254 -10.39 -8.19 8.90
C TRP A 254 -9.80 -6.81 8.58
N SER A 255 -9.04 -6.69 7.48
CA SER A 255 -8.38 -5.43 7.10
C SER A 255 -9.38 -4.33 6.80
N VAL A 256 -10.45 -4.62 6.06
CA VAL A 256 -11.52 -3.65 5.78
C VAL A 256 -12.28 -3.30 7.06
N GLY A 257 -12.54 -4.26 7.94
CA GLY A 257 -13.20 -4.01 9.23
C GLY A 257 -12.41 -3.01 10.08
N TYR A 258 -11.10 -3.24 10.25
CA TYR A 258 -10.22 -2.30 10.97
C TYR A 258 -10.13 -0.94 10.27
N ALA A 259 -10.06 -0.93 8.93
CA ALA A 259 -10.00 0.31 8.16
C ALA A 259 -11.26 1.15 8.36
N ILE A 260 -12.44 0.55 8.34
CA ILE A 260 -13.72 1.24 8.59
C ILE A 260 -13.73 1.87 9.99
N ILE A 261 -13.33 1.10 11.01
CA ILE A 261 -13.31 1.58 12.41
C ILE A 261 -12.33 2.77 12.53
N ALA A 262 -11.11 2.65 11.99
CA ALA A 262 -10.10 3.69 12.08
C ALA A 262 -10.52 4.97 11.33
N VAL A 263 -11.08 4.84 10.13
CA VAL A 263 -11.59 5.97 9.35
C VAL A 263 -12.77 6.62 10.07
N TRP A 264 -13.74 5.84 10.56
CA TRP A 264 -14.86 6.36 11.32
C TRP A 264 -14.40 7.15 12.53
N PHE A 265 -13.43 6.63 13.29
CA PHE A 265 -12.87 7.32 14.46
C PHE A 265 -12.15 8.60 14.06
N ALA A 266 -11.40 8.61 12.95
CA ALA A 266 -10.73 9.81 12.44
C ALA A 266 -11.72 10.91 12.09
N PHE A 267 -12.83 10.57 11.41
CA PHE A 267 -13.89 11.53 11.09
C PHE A 267 -14.59 12.05 12.35
N TRP A 268 -14.95 11.16 13.26
CA TRP A 268 -15.60 11.53 14.52
C TRP A 268 -14.74 12.49 15.34
N TYR A 269 -13.43 12.23 15.47
CA TYR A 269 -12.50 13.08 16.20
C TYR A 269 -12.33 14.44 15.51
N PHE A 270 -12.10 14.45 14.19
CA PHE A 270 -11.86 15.67 13.43
C PHE A 270 -13.03 16.66 13.48
N LEU A 271 -14.26 16.16 13.46
CA LEU A 271 -15.46 16.99 13.53
C LEU A 271 -15.64 17.66 14.89
N ARG A 272 -15.10 17.06 15.96
CA ARG A 272 -15.18 17.58 17.34
C ARG A 272 -13.95 18.38 17.74
N LYS A 273 -12.88 18.34 16.97
CA LYS A 273 -11.64 19.06 17.27
C LYS A 273 -11.85 20.55 17.11
N ASP A 274 -11.69 21.31 18.21
CA ASP A 274 -11.64 22.76 18.17
C ASP A 274 -10.30 23.21 17.57
N ILE A 275 -10.37 23.92 16.44
CA ILE A 275 -9.20 24.45 15.74
C ILE A 275 -9.03 25.92 16.20
N THR A 276 -8.64 26.11 17.45
CA THR A 276 -8.47 27.41 18.10
C THR A 276 -7.02 27.77 18.39
N SER A 277 -6.06 27.31 17.59
CA SER A 277 -4.65 27.74 17.79
C SER A 277 -4.00 28.13 16.47
#